data_5c0554f8e7b5d316bb211d1b5d728b63
#
_entry.id   5c0554f8e7b5d316bb211d1b5d728b63
#
_cell.length_a   1.000
_cell.length_b   1.000
_cell.length_c   1.000
_cell.angle_alpha   90.00
_cell.angle_beta   90.00
_cell.angle_gamma   90.00
#
_symmetry.space_group_name_H-M   'P 1'
#
loop_
_entity.id
_entity.type
_entity.pdbx_description
1 polymer ?
#
loop_
_entity_poly.entity_id
_entity_poly.type
_entity_poly.pdbx_seq_one_letter_code
_entity_poly.pdbx_strand_id
1 'polypeptide(L)' 'MIHWPGAMRMELSSTVNDWTIYNLLDHAICVEPISGPPNALNIAPVIVSPGQSLFAEMRLKWTLESALL' A
#
# COMPACT_ATOMS: atom_id res chain seq x y z
N MET A 1 3.35 -8.30 2.98
CA MET A 1 4.52 -8.09 3.86
C MET A 1 5.79 -7.97 3.03
N ILE A 2 6.63 -7.05 3.38
CA ILE A 2 7.94 -6.89 2.76
C ILE A 2 9.00 -7.30 3.78
N HIS A 3 9.94 -8.12 3.35
CA HIS A 3 10.96 -8.67 4.23
C HIS A 3 12.36 -8.38 3.69
N TRP A 4 13.17 -7.74 4.50
CA TRP A 4 14.58 -7.56 4.25
C TRP A 4 15.33 -8.45 5.27
N PRO A 5 15.79 -9.63 4.86
CA PRO A 5 16.41 -10.58 5.80
C PRO A 5 17.60 -9.96 6.54
N GLY A 6 17.62 -10.17 7.85
CA GLY A 6 18.65 -9.62 8.73
C GLY A 6 18.50 -8.14 9.06
N ALA A 7 17.53 -7.46 8.50
CA ALA A 7 17.34 -6.03 8.69
C ALA A 7 15.96 -5.71 9.25
N MET A 8 14.90 -5.99 8.49
CA MET A 8 13.59 -5.51 8.85
C MET A 8 12.50 -6.31 8.12
N ARG A 9 11.33 -6.42 8.74
CA ARG A 9 10.13 -6.79 8.02
C ARG A 9 9.06 -5.72 8.24
N MET A 10 8.27 -5.50 7.22
CA MET A 10 7.23 -4.48 7.22
C MET A 10 5.91 -5.09 6.79
N GLU A 11 4.87 -4.81 7.56
CA GLU A 11 3.50 -5.17 7.21
C GLU A 11 2.79 -3.91 6.75
N LEU A 12 2.13 -4.02 5.60
CA LEU A 12 1.30 -2.95 5.07
C LEU A 12 -0.13 -3.42 5.01
N SER A 13 -1.03 -2.58 5.46
CA SER A 13 -2.46 -2.85 5.37
C SER A 13 -3.19 -1.56 5.00
N SER A 14 -4.36 -1.71 4.44
CA SER A 14 -5.17 -0.57 4.02
C SER A 14 -6.64 -0.93 4.05
N THR A 15 -7.48 0.10 4.11
CA THR A 15 -8.91 -0.03 3.95
C THR A 15 -9.32 -0.23 2.49
N VAL A 16 -8.42 0.03 1.54
CA VAL A 16 -8.64 -0.24 0.12
C VAL A 16 -8.07 -1.60 -0.25
N ASN A 17 -8.57 -2.18 -1.34
CA ASN A 17 -8.24 -3.56 -1.71
C ASN A 17 -7.27 -3.66 -2.88
N ASP A 18 -7.03 -2.57 -3.57
CA ASP A 18 -6.16 -2.55 -4.74
C ASP A 18 -4.80 -1.99 -4.37
N TRP A 19 -3.75 -2.59 -4.92
CA TRP A 19 -2.37 -2.21 -4.64
C TRP A 19 -1.60 -2.10 -5.94
N THR A 20 -0.70 -1.13 -5.99
CA THR A 20 0.26 -0.99 -7.08
C THR A 20 1.65 -1.24 -6.55
N ILE A 21 2.42 -2.05 -7.26
CA ILE A 21 3.82 -2.31 -6.95
C ILE A 21 4.65 -1.81 -8.12
N TYR A 22 5.57 -0.91 -7.83
CA TYR A 22 6.52 -0.39 -8.79
C TYR A 22 7.92 -0.76 -8.35
N ASN A 23 8.60 -1.58 -9.13
CA ASN A 23 9.90 -2.14 -8.78
C ASN A 23 10.95 -1.97 -9.88
N LEU A 24 10.77 -0.99 -10.75
CA LEU A 24 11.70 -0.76 -11.86
C LEU A 24 12.93 0.05 -11.47
N LEU A 25 12.95 0.58 -10.24
CA LEU A 25 14.12 1.28 -9.70
C LEU A 25 15.04 0.27 -9.02
N ASP A 26 16.32 0.43 -9.21
CA ASP A 26 17.31 -0.46 -8.61
C ASP A 26 17.63 -0.13 -7.15
N HIS A 27 17.16 1.00 -6.65
CA HIS A 27 17.41 1.46 -5.28
C HIS A 27 16.13 1.58 -4.44
N ALA A 28 14.96 1.32 -5.00
CA ALA A 28 13.70 1.49 -4.28
C ALA A 28 12.60 0.64 -4.90
N ILE A 29 11.61 0.31 -4.08
CA ILE A 29 10.36 -0.31 -4.50
C ILE A 29 9.23 0.52 -3.91
N CYS A 30 8.19 0.75 -4.71
CA CYS A 30 6.99 1.44 -4.26
C CYS A 30 5.86 0.42 -4.12
N VAL A 31 5.23 0.40 -2.95
CA VAL A 31 4.07 -0.44 -2.69
C VAL A 31 2.97 0.50 -2.22
N GLU A 32 1.95 0.67 -3.03
CA GLU A 32 0.98 1.74 -2.87
C GLU A 32 -0.44 1.18 -2.86
N PRO A 33 -1.23 1.46 -1.81
CA PRO A 33 -2.65 1.19 -1.86
C PRO A 33 -3.33 2.23 -2.76
N ILE A 34 -4.29 1.78 -3.56
CA ILE A 34 -5.04 2.67 -4.44
C ILE A 34 -6.53 2.45 -4.23
N SER A 35 -7.32 3.49 -4.38
CA SER A 35 -8.76 3.47 -4.10
C SER A 35 -9.56 2.67 -5.12
N GLY A 36 -8.96 2.28 -6.22
CA GLY A 36 -9.57 1.45 -7.24
C GLY A 36 -8.53 1.01 -8.26
N PRO A 37 -8.87 0.07 -9.14
CA PRO A 37 -7.94 -0.40 -10.16
C PRO A 37 -7.62 0.70 -11.17
N PRO A 38 -6.54 0.57 -11.95
CA PRO A 38 -6.33 1.43 -13.09
C PRO A 38 -7.58 1.41 -13.98
N ASN A 39 -7.95 2.53 -14.55
CA ASN A 39 -9.16 2.65 -15.36
C ASN A 39 -10.47 2.53 -14.52
N ALA A 40 -10.41 2.80 -13.23
CA ALA A 40 -11.57 2.68 -12.33
C ALA A 40 -12.75 3.54 -12.78
N LEU A 41 -12.50 4.70 -13.36
CA LEU A 41 -13.58 5.59 -13.82
C LEU A 41 -14.47 4.93 -14.87
N ASN A 42 -13.95 3.96 -15.62
CA ASN A 42 -14.69 3.26 -16.66
C ASN A 42 -15.28 1.94 -16.19
N ILE A 43 -14.66 1.28 -15.23
CA ILE A 43 -15.04 -0.10 -14.85
C ILE A 43 -15.64 -0.21 -13.45
N ALA A 44 -15.23 0.64 -12.53
CA ALA A 44 -15.70 0.57 -11.13
C ALA A 44 -15.57 1.94 -10.46
N PRO A 45 -16.27 2.97 -10.94
CA PRO A 45 -16.13 4.29 -10.35
C PRO A 45 -16.72 4.32 -8.93
N VAL A 46 -16.06 5.06 -8.05
CA VAL A 46 -16.58 5.36 -6.73
C VAL A 46 -17.27 6.72 -6.81
N ILE A 47 -18.55 6.77 -6.43
CA ILE A 47 -19.32 7.99 -6.47
C ILE A 47 -19.40 8.57 -5.07
N VAL A 48 -18.97 9.82 -4.94
CA VAL A 48 -19.06 10.56 -3.67
C VAL A 48 -20.13 11.63 -3.85
N SER A 49 -21.25 11.46 -3.13
CA SER A 49 -22.35 12.41 -3.17
C SER A 49 -22.06 13.62 -2.31
N PRO A 50 -22.77 14.75 -2.51
CA PRO A 50 -22.62 15.91 -1.63
C PRO A 50 -22.82 15.52 -0.17
N GLY A 51 -21.92 15.98 0.71
CA GLY A 51 -21.96 15.65 2.12
C GLY A 51 -21.33 14.31 2.49
N GLN A 52 -20.91 13.52 1.52
CA GLN A 52 -20.17 12.28 1.74
C GLN A 52 -18.68 12.47 1.49
N SER A 53 -17.88 11.54 2.00
CA SER A 53 -16.43 11.56 1.84
C SER A 53 -15.94 10.20 1.40
N LEU A 54 -14.94 10.20 0.54
CA LEU A 54 -14.13 9.01 0.27
C LEU A 54 -13.01 8.99 1.28
N PHE A 55 -12.90 7.88 2.02
CA PHE A 55 -11.89 7.71 3.05
C PHE A 55 -11.02 6.52 2.73
N ALA A 56 -9.72 6.67 2.89
CA ALA A 56 -8.77 5.58 2.79
C ALA A 56 -7.71 5.75 3.88
N GLU A 57 -7.24 4.61 4.39
CA GLU A 57 -6.21 4.56 5.42
C GLU A 57 -5.18 3.51 5.02
N MET A 58 -3.91 3.81 5.25
CA MET A 58 -2.83 2.86 5.13
C MET A 58 -2.12 2.77 6.46
N ARG A 59 -1.78 1.54 6.86
CA ARG A 59 -1.01 1.27 8.06
C ARG A 59 0.29 0.59 7.71
N LEU A 60 1.34 1.06 8.35
CA LEU A 60 2.67 0.49 8.25
C LEU A 60 3.08 0.02 9.63
N LYS A 61 3.49 -1.25 9.72
CA LYS A 61 4.05 -1.80 10.94
C LYS A 61 5.36 -2.48 10.58
N TRP A 62 6.42 -2.08 11.26
CA TRP A 62 7.73 -2.67 10.98
C TRP A 62 8.35 -3.23 12.25
N THR A 63 9.18 -4.25 12.05
CA THR A 63 9.93 -4.91 13.11
C THR A 63 11.36 -5.02 12.64
N LEU A 64 12.28 -4.54 13.43
CA LEU A 64 13.71 -4.69 13.13
C LEU A 64 14.12 -6.11 13.44
N GLU A 65 14.86 -6.71 12.53
CA GLU A 65 15.50 -7.99 12.75
C GLU A 65 16.92 -7.72 13.24
N SER A 66 17.03 -7.60 14.55
CA SER A 66 18.30 -7.38 15.17
C SER A 66 19.09 -8.66 15.13
N ALA A 67 20.06 -8.66 14.38
CA ALA A 67 20.93 -9.77 14.41
C ALA A 67 21.71 -9.83 15.69
N LEU A 68 21.58 -9.28 16.22
CA LEU A 68 22.33 -9.44 17.08
C LEU A 68 22.66 -9.11 18.10
N LEU A 69 22.50 -9.00 18.43
CA LEU A 69 23.00 -8.60 19.43
C LEU A 69 23.53 -9.35 20.45
#